data_d51b3ed1c697fcd4a3d89020df9774b6
#
_entry.id   d51b3ed1c697fcd4a3d89020df9774b6
#
_cell.length_a   1.000
_cell.length_b   1.000
_cell.length_c   1.000
_cell.angle_alpha   90.00
_cell.angle_beta   90.00
_cell.angle_gamma   90.00
#
_symmetry.space_group_name_H-M   'P 1'
#
loop_
_entity.id
_entity.type
_entity.pdbx_description
1 polymer ?
#
loop_
_entity_poly.entity_id
_entity_poly.type
_entity_poly.pdbx_seq_one_letter_code
_entity_poly.pdbx_strand_id
1 'polypeptide(L)'
;MRMEKVCFRQDVIVEPLYDQWYAWSYLISPATAAMYIANSHLKKMQSFVSAPQMHVAALKNPAMLGGPFIDHDPSRVDEIKVLVERTTREHAHMLKFAAAIEELDKLLAAEAAGFSLEPLYQKVPEVLKGYVELLYDLNNQPSMRFIEGLLYKSEYYNTAAQSIELSIANGNSRSFVFSTHRLHGEGHLRLNLPFNYEGFDELFKMKYVPQPYGYIKDLLHIGDEEDEVFRSFFSEEVPPTHVGYSGDDVRIRYFGHACLLIETKATSILCDPVISYKQDIGRDYYTYTDLPDSIDYAVITHNHQDHCMFETLLQLRHKIKHVIVPKNNGGSLPDPSLKFVLQNIGFKNVVEIDELETIAVEGGGITGVPFFGEHGDVSVRSKIAYLINLKGRKVMCVADSNNLEPRLYERLRHLIEKIDVLFVGMECDGAPLTWLYGPLLTRPVARKIEQSRRFNGSDYEKAFDIVNNLNPQQVYVYAMGQEPWLKYLTSIKYTDESHPIVESNKLVAACQSKGIESERLYCYKELFLPSQSATSRLAAAF
;
A
#
# COMPACT_ATOMS: atom_id res chain seq x y z
N MET A 1 37.80 -25.35 4.56
CA MET A 1 36.88 -25.07 3.45
C MET A 1 36.50 -23.58 3.52
N ARG A 2 36.75 -22.79 2.48
CA ARG A 2 36.16 -21.43 2.41
C ARG A 2 34.65 -21.63 2.31
N MET A 3 33.88 -21.17 3.29
CA MET A 3 32.41 -21.16 3.20
C MET A 3 32.03 -20.28 2.00
N GLU A 4 31.27 -20.86 1.06
CA GLU A 4 30.81 -20.19 -0.14
C GLU A 4 29.88 -19.02 0.27
N LYS A 5 30.28 -17.80 -0.06
CA LYS A 5 29.47 -16.60 0.18
C LYS A 5 28.62 -16.29 -1.04
N VAL A 6 27.35 -16.01 -0.80
CA VAL A 6 26.35 -15.74 -1.84
C VAL A 6 25.56 -14.47 -1.52
N CYS A 7 25.03 -13.84 -2.57
CA CYS A 7 24.08 -12.74 -2.49
C CYS A 7 22.68 -13.23 -2.88
N PHE A 8 21.63 -12.68 -2.28
CA PHE A 8 20.25 -12.88 -2.68
C PHE A 8 20.02 -12.15 -4.00
N ARG A 9 19.51 -12.84 -5.01
CA ARG A 9 19.37 -12.31 -6.36
C ARG A 9 18.38 -11.15 -6.42
N GLN A 10 18.61 -10.20 -7.32
CA GLN A 10 17.78 -9.00 -7.48
C GLN A 10 16.47 -9.25 -8.24
N ASP A 11 16.37 -10.39 -8.91
CA ASP A 11 15.22 -10.85 -9.69
C ASP A 11 14.32 -11.86 -8.91
N VAL A 12 14.56 -12.07 -7.62
CA VAL A 12 13.69 -12.90 -6.78
C VAL A 12 12.53 -12.08 -6.28
N ILE A 13 11.32 -12.50 -6.65
CA ILE A 13 10.05 -12.00 -6.13
C ILE A 13 9.86 -12.52 -4.71
N VAL A 14 9.36 -11.65 -3.83
CA VAL A 14 9.13 -11.93 -2.41
C VAL A 14 7.68 -11.56 -2.09
N GLU A 15 6.74 -12.49 -2.27
CA GLU A 15 5.32 -12.22 -1.99
C GLU A 15 4.96 -12.53 -0.53
N PRO A 16 4.58 -11.53 0.27
CA PRO A 16 4.02 -11.76 1.60
C PRO A 16 2.59 -12.32 1.46
N LEU A 17 2.30 -13.42 2.14
CA LEU A 17 1.01 -14.10 2.06
C LEU A 17 0.37 -14.25 3.45
N TYR A 18 -0.95 -14.11 3.50
CA TYR A 18 -1.79 -14.48 4.62
C TYR A 18 -2.80 -15.54 4.16
N ASP A 19 -2.69 -16.76 4.69
CA ASP A 19 -3.46 -17.94 4.22
C ASP A 19 -3.47 -18.07 2.69
N GLN A 20 -2.28 -17.95 2.07
CA GLN A 20 -2.03 -17.98 0.61
C GLN A 20 -2.57 -16.78 -0.18
N TRP A 21 -3.25 -15.82 0.44
CA TRP A 21 -3.64 -14.56 -0.19
C TRP A 21 -2.53 -13.51 -0.02
N TYR A 22 -2.32 -12.70 -1.05
CA TYR A 22 -1.36 -11.60 -0.98
C TYR A 22 -1.68 -10.70 0.22
N ALA A 23 -0.70 -10.53 1.11
CA ALA A 23 -0.92 -9.83 2.37
C ALA A 23 -0.82 -8.32 2.20
N TRP A 24 -1.76 -7.63 2.82
CA TRP A 24 -1.81 -6.19 2.92
C TRP A 24 -2.47 -5.79 4.25
N SER A 25 -2.54 -4.51 4.55
CA SER A 25 -2.93 -4.00 5.87
C SER A 25 -4.25 -4.57 6.42
N TYR A 26 -5.26 -4.77 5.55
CA TYR A 26 -6.56 -5.31 5.97
C TYR A 26 -6.55 -6.81 6.29
N LEU A 27 -5.53 -7.55 5.88
CA LEU A 27 -5.35 -8.94 6.29
C LEU A 27 -4.50 -9.08 7.57
N ILE A 28 -3.85 -8.00 8.01
CA ILE A 28 -3.06 -7.97 9.25
C ILE A 28 -3.91 -7.43 10.41
N SER A 29 -4.75 -6.44 10.18
CA SER A 29 -5.71 -5.99 11.19
C SER A 29 -6.77 -7.07 11.45
N PRO A 30 -6.93 -7.56 12.70
CA PRO A 30 -7.74 -8.74 12.98
C PRO A 30 -9.21 -8.62 12.55
N ALA A 31 -9.85 -7.46 12.80
CA ALA A 31 -11.26 -7.27 12.48
C ALA A 31 -11.51 -7.28 10.97
N THR A 32 -10.68 -6.59 10.20
CA THR A 32 -10.80 -6.58 8.73
C THR A 32 -10.40 -7.92 8.13
N ALA A 33 -9.39 -8.60 8.69
CA ALA A 33 -8.99 -9.94 8.24
C ALA A 33 -10.14 -10.94 8.37
N ALA A 34 -10.86 -10.92 9.50
CA ALA A 34 -12.03 -11.78 9.70
C ALA A 34 -13.09 -11.55 8.63
N MET A 35 -13.42 -10.29 8.33
CA MET A 35 -14.40 -9.93 7.31
C MET A 35 -13.93 -10.32 5.90
N TYR A 36 -12.63 -10.15 5.56
CA TYR A 36 -12.08 -10.54 4.27
C TYR A 36 -12.10 -12.06 4.07
N ILE A 37 -11.72 -12.84 5.07
CA ILE A 37 -11.77 -14.31 5.02
C ILE A 37 -13.21 -14.78 4.77
N ALA A 38 -14.18 -14.26 5.53
CA ALA A 38 -15.58 -14.66 5.45
C ALA A 38 -16.27 -14.18 4.17
N ASN A 39 -16.10 -12.89 3.83
CA ASN A 39 -16.91 -12.21 2.83
C ASN A 39 -16.24 -12.08 1.46
N SER A 40 -14.95 -12.43 1.35
CA SER A 40 -14.19 -12.36 0.10
C SER A 40 -13.54 -13.69 -0.25
N HIS A 41 -12.57 -14.13 0.54
CA HIS A 41 -11.71 -15.28 0.20
C HIS A 41 -12.52 -16.56 0.03
N LEU A 42 -13.27 -16.95 1.05
CA LEU A 42 -14.11 -18.17 0.97
C LEU A 42 -15.14 -18.08 -0.15
N LYS A 43 -15.81 -16.95 -0.31
CA LYS A 43 -16.84 -16.78 -1.36
C LYS A 43 -16.24 -16.91 -2.76
N LYS A 44 -15.05 -16.33 -3.01
CA LYS A 44 -14.36 -16.44 -4.30
C LYS A 44 -13.92 -17.87 -4.59
N MET A 45 -13.31 -18.55 -3.61
CA MET A 45 -12.89 -19.93 -3.75
C MET A 45 -14.08 -20.88 -3.98
N GLN A 46 -15.17 -20.74 -3.22
CA GLN A 46 -16.42 -21.51 -3.39
C GLN A 46 -17.05 -21.24 -4.77
N SER A 47 -17.03 -19.99 -5.25
CA SER A 47 -17.50 -19.63 -6.59
C SER A 47 -16.69 -20.35 -7.67
N PHE A 48 -15.35 -20.34 -7.55
CA PHE A 48 -14.49 -21.06 -8.50
C PHE A 48 -14.72 -22.56 -8.47
N VAL A 49 -14.80 -23.16 -7.29
CA VAL A 49 -15.09 -24.60 -7.14
C VAL A 49 -16.42 -24.97 -7.80
N SER A 50 -17.42 -24.11 -7.70
CA SER A 50 -18.75 -24.35 -8.28
C SER A 50 -18.80 -24.16 -9.79
N ALA A 51 -18.02 -23.24 -10.35
CA ALA A 51 -18.09 -22.85 -11.75
C ALA A 51 -16.74 -22.36 -12.33
N PRO A 52 -15.68 -23.20 -12.36
CA PRO A 52 -14.33 -22.76 -12.75
C PRO A 52 -14.26 -22.19 -14.18
N GLN A 53 -15.05 -22.73 -15.12
CA GLN A 53 -15.08 -22.24 -16.50
C GLN A 53 -15.66 -20.83 -16.63
N MET A 54 -16.54 -20.42 -15.73
CA MET A 54 -17.06 -19.04 -15.70
C MET A 54 -15.96 -18.05 -15.31
N HIS A 55 -15.07 -18.40 -14.39
CA HIS A 55 -13.91 -17.58 -14.03
C HIS A 55 -12.97 -17.40 -15.22
N VAL A 56 -12.63 -18.48 -15.93
CA VAL A 56 -11.80 -18.42 -17.14
C VAL A 56 -12.42 -17.55 -18.22
N ALA A 57 -13.74 -17.65 -18.42
CA ALA A 57 -14.45 -16.84 -19.40
C ALA A 57 -14.46 -15.35 -19.02
N ALA A 58 -14.66 -15.05 -17.72
CA ALA A 58 -14.64 -13.68 -17.21
C ALA A 58 -13.27 -13.00 -17.39
N LEU A 59 -12.18 -13.71 -17.11
CA LEU A 59 -10.81 -13.19 -17.24
C LEU A 59 -10.42 -12.87 -18.70
N LYS A 60 -11.10 -13.47 -19.68
CA LYS A 60 -10.91 -13.15 -21.11
C LYS A 60 -11.66 -11.87 -21.53
N ASN A 61 -12.58 -11.38 -20.71
CA ASN A 61 -13.38 -10.20 -21.01
C ASN A 61 -12.70 -8.94 -20.39
N PRO A 62 -12.20 -7.99 -21.21
CA PRO A 62 -11.56 -6.77 -20.69
C PRO A 62 -12.41 -5.97 -19.71
N ALA A 63 -13.74 -5.98 -19.85
CA ALA A 63 -14.66 -5.28 -18.95
C ALA A 63 -14.78 -5.92 -17.57
N MET A 64 -14.23 -7.12 -17.37
CA MET A 64 -14.25 -7.87 -16.10
C MET A 64 -12.88 -7.97 -15.45
N LEU A 65 -11.85 -7.34 -16.03
CA LEU A 65 -10.51 -7.27 -15.42
C LEU A 65 -10.60 -6.55 -14.07
N GLY A 66 -9.81 -7.05 -13.09
CA GLY A 66 -9.90 -6.56 -11.71
C GLY A 66 -11.11 -7.06 -10.92
N GLY A 67 -12.00 -7.84 -11.54
CA GLY A 67 -13.15 -8.46 -10.88
C GLY A 67 -12.79 -9.63 -9.96
N PRO A 68 -13.77 -10.20 -9.24
CA PRO A 68 -13.56 -11.24 -8.22
C PRO A 68 -13.38 -12.66 -8.84
N PHE A 69 -12.65 -12.74 -9.94
CA PHE A 69 -12.45 -13.99 -10.70
C PHE A 69 -11.07 -14.57 -10.45
N ILE A 70 -11.03 -15.81 -9.95
CA ILE A 70 -9.79 -16.53 -9.67
C ILE A 70 -9.15 -16.97 -10.99
N ASP A 71 -7.86 -16.66 -11.13
CA ASP A 71 -7.02 -16.94 -12.29
C ASP A 71 -6.17 -18.20 -12.05
N HIS A 72 -6.85 -19.34 -12.00
CA HIS A 72 -6.24 -20.66 -11.95
C HIS A 72 -6.81 -21.54 -13.06
N ASP A 73 -6.01 -22.53 -13.49
CA ASP A 73 -6.49 -23.54 -14.41
C ASP A 73 -7.62 -24.35 -13.75
N PRO A 74 -8.72 -24.64 -14.44
CA PRO A 74 -9.82 -25.46 -13.92
C PRO A 74 -9.43 -26.85 -13.40
N SER A 75 -8.31 -27.42 -13.86
CA SER A 75 -7.79 -28.69 -13.35
C SER A 75 -7.37 -28.63 -11.88
N ARG A 76 -7.11 -27.42 -11.34
CA ARG A 76 -6.70 -27.20 -9.95
C ARG A 76 -7.88 -27.05 -8.97
N VAL A 77 -9.10 -27.34 -9.41
CA VAL A 77 -10.32 -27.19 -8.58
C VAL A 77 -10.25 -27.98 -7.27
N ASP A 78 -9.64 -29.18 -7.29
CA ASP A 78 -9.55 -30.01 -6.09
C ASP A 78 -8.58 -29.46 -5.04
N GLU A 79 -7.49 -28.81 -5.47
CA GLU A 79 -6.59 -28.08 -4.56
C GLU A 79 -7.33 -26.94 -3.85
N ILE A 80 -8.20 -26.23 -4.60
CA ILE A 80 -8.97 -25.12 -4.05
C ILE A 80 -10.07 -25.63 -3.10
N LYS A 81 -10.69 -26.81 -3.34
CA LYS A 81 -11.60 -27.44 -2.38
C LYS A 81 -10.90 -27.73 -1.05
N VAL A 82 -9.70 -28.34 -1.11
CA VAL A 82 -8.88 -28.60 0.09
C VAL A 82 -8.56 -27.30 0.82
N LEU A 83 -8.23 -26.22 0.09
CA LEU A 83 -7.97 -24.91 0.68
C LEU A 83 -9.22 -24.33 1.36
N VAL A 84 -10.41 -24.44 0.75
CA VAL A 84 -11.69 -24.02 1.36
C VAL A 84 -11.94 -24.75 2.67
N GLU A 85 -11.76 -26.07 2.68
CA GLU A 85 -11.95 -26.88 3.89
C GLU A 85 -10.95 -26.51 4.99
N ARG A 86 -9.68 -26.34 4.62
CA ARG A 86 -8.62 -25.90 5.53
C ARG A 86 -8.92 -24.52 6.11
N THR A 87 -9.18 -23.52 5.27
CA THR A 87 -9.48 -22.15 5.71
C THR A 87 -10.71 -22.12 6.62
N THR A 88 -11.76 -22.88 6.30
CA THR A 88 -12.97 -22.97 7.13
C THR A 88 -12.67 -23.56 8.51
N ARG A 89 -11.81 -24.57 8.59
CA ARG A 89 -11.44 -25.22 9.85
C ARG A 89 -10.49 -24.35 10.68
N GLU A 90 -9.42 -23.88 10.07
CA GLU A 90 -8.33 -23.18 10.78
C GLU A 90 -8.72 -21.75 11.17
N HIS A 91 -9.59 -21.11 10.39
CA HIS A 91 -10.11 -19.77 10.68
C HIS A 91 -11.54 -19.76 11.26
N ALA A 92 -12.01 -20.88 11.85
CA ALA A 92 -13.38 -20.96 12.40
C ALA A 92 -13.67 -19.86 13.45
N HIS A 93 -12.68 -19.45 14.24
CA HIS A 93 -12.79 -18.34 15.20
C HIS A 93 -12.95 -16.99 14.49
N MET A 94 -12.23 -16.75 13.40
CA MET A 94 -12.34 -15.53 12.59
C MET A 94 -13.71 -15.45 11.90
N LEU A 95 -14.23 -16.58 11.40
CA LEU A 95 -15.55 -16.64 10.79
C LEU A 95 -16.67 -16.32 11.81
N LYS A 96 -16.54 -16.79 13.05
CA LYS A 96 -17.44 -16.44 14.15
C LYS A 96 -17.35 -14.95 14.49
N PHE A 97 -16.12 -14.41 14.48
CA PHE A 97 -15.90 -12.98 14.74
C PHE A 97 -16.55 -12.10 13.66
N ALA A 98 -16.38 -12.44 12.38
CA ALA A 98 -17.03 -11.73 11.27
C ALA A 98 -18.57 -11.80 11.35
N ALA A 99 -19.12 -12.99 11.64
CA ALA A 99 -20.57 -13.14 11.84
C ALA A 99 -21.08 -12.29 13.00
N ALA A 100 -20.33 -12.20 14.09
CA ALA A 100 -20.70 -11.39 15.25
C ALA A 100 -20.66 -9.88 14.94
N ILE A 101 -19.74 -9.40 14.08
CA ILE A 101 -19.73 -8.01 13.60
C ILE A 101 -21.05 -7.70 12.86
N GLU A 102 -21.45 -8.58 11.94
CA GLU A 102 -22.71 -8.41 11.19
C GLU A 102 -23.95 -8.50 12.09
N GLU A 103 -23.93 -9.40 13.08
CA GLU A 103 -25.00 -9.54 14.08
C GLU A 103 -25.13 -8.28 14.92
N LEU A 104 -24.02 -7.72 15.40
CA LEU A 104 -24.01 -6.50 16.19
C LEU A 104 -24.51 -5.29 15.38
N ASP A 105 -24.13 -5.15 14.12
CA ASP A 105 -24.64 -4.09 13.26
C ASP A 105 -26.18 -4.19 13.08
N LYS A 106 -26.70 -5.40 12.87
CA LYS A 106 -28.14 -5.63 12.78
C LYS A 106 -28.87 -5.31 14.08
N LEU A 107 -28.29 -5.71 15.23
CA LEU A 107 -28.81 -5.40 16.56
C LEU A 107 -28.88 -3.90 16.79
N LEU A 108 -27.79 -3.17 16.53
CA LEU A 108 -27.74 -1.73 16.67
C LEU A 108 -28.75 -1.02 15.78
N ALA A 109 -28.88 -1.44 14.52
CA ALA A 109 -29.87 -0.89 13.59
C ALA A 109 -31.34 -1.12 14.02
N ALA A 110 -31.58 -2.22 14.71
CA ALA A 110 -32.96 -2.58 15.13
C ALA A 110 -33.35 -1.95 16.48
N GLU A 111 -32.40 -1.84 17.42
CA GLU A 111 -32.73 -1.53 18.81
C GLU A 111 -32.16 -0.19 19.30
N ALA A 112 -31.15 0.37 18.66
CA ALA A 112 -30.56 1.64 19.07
C ALA A 112 -31.36 2.82 18.52
N ALA A 113 -32.37 3.24 19.29
CA ALA A 113 -33.33 4.29 18.90
C ALA A 113 -32.99 5.68 19.50
N GLY A 114 -31.72 6.01 19.68
CA GLY A 114 -31.26 7.28 20.24
C GLY A 114 -31.25 7.33 21.77
N PHE A 115 -31.66 6.26 22.45
CA PHE A 115 -31.53 6.12 23.90
C PHE A 115 -30.13 5.62 24.30
N SER A 116 -29.83 5.62 25.61
CA SER A 116 -28.57 5.07 26.13
C SER A 116 -28.27 3.68 25.55
N LEU A 117 -27.05 3.49 25.07
CA LEU A 117 -26.57 2.20 24.56
C LEU A 117 -26.18 1.23 25.68
N GLU A 118 -26.15 1.68 26.95
CA GLU A 118 -25.73 0.85 28.09
C GLU A 118 -26.47 -0.49 28.17
N PRO A 119 -27.84 -0.56 28.02
CA PRO A 119 -28.54 -1.84 28.05
C PRO A 119 -28.13 -2.79 26.89
N LEU A 120 -27.71 -2.25 25.76
CA LEU A 120 -27.33 -3.05 24.59
C LEU A 120 -25.98 -3.78 24.78
N TYR A 121 -25.12 -3.34 25.71
CA TYR A 121 -23.90 -4.08 26.02
C TYR A 121 -24.14 -5.50 26.51
N GLN A 122 -25.28 -5.78 27.13
CA GLN A 122 -25.66 -7.14 27.53
C GLN A 122 -25.97 -8.04 26.33
N LYS A 123 -26.36 -7.44 25.19
CA LYS A 123 -26.73 -8.12 23.96
C LYS A 123 -25.57 -8.20 22.93
N VAL A 124 -24.43 -7.57 23.21
CA VAL A 124 -23.24 -7.69 22.37
C VAL A 124 -22.86 -9.17 22.27
N PRO A 125 -22.63 -9.71 21.05
CA PRO A 125 -22.17 -11.08 20.85
C PRO A 125 -20.93 -11.40 21.70
N GLU A 126 -20.87 -12.58 22.31
CA GLU A 126 -19.87 -12.94 23.30
C GLU A 126 -18.43 -12.75 22.81
N VAL A 127 -18.18 -13.06 21.53
CA VAL A 127 -16.83 -12.94 20.92
C VAL A 127 -16.40 -11.47 20.71
N LEU A 128 -17.31 -10.51 20.78
CA LEU A 128 -17.02 -9.07 20.66
C LEU A 128 -16.95 -8.35 22.02
N LYS A 129 -17.42 -8.99 23.11
CA LYS A 129 -17.42 -8.36 24.44
C LYS A 129 -16.00 -7.97 24.85
N GLY A 130 -15.82 -6.72 25.27
CA GLY A 130 -14.55 -6.16 25.65
C GLY A 130 -13.65 -5.70 24.47
N TYR A 131 -14.01 -6.03 23.23
CA TYR A 131 -13.29 -5.58 22.05
C TYR A 131 -13.94 -4.41 21.31
N VAL A 132 -15.20 -4.08 21.64
CA VAL A 132 -15.95 -3.02 20.99
C VAL A 132 -16.48 -2.00 22.00
N GLU A 133 -16.57 -0.76 21.56
CA GLU A 133 -17.35 0.29 22.19
C GLU A 133 -18.52 0.66 21.29
N LEU A 134 -19.74 0.73 21.86
CA LEU A 134 -20.92 1.17 21.16
C LEU A 134 -21.01 2.69 21.22
N LEU A 135 -21.40 3.34 20.12
CA LEU A 135 -21.47 4.80 20.03
C LEU A 135 -22.58 5.26 19.08
N TYR A 136 -22.96 6.51 19.20
CA TYR A 136 -23.76 7.24 18.22
C TYR A 136 -22.90 8.29 17.53
N ASP A 137 -23.19 8.55 16.25
CA ASP A 137 -22.77 9.79 15.63
C ASP A 137 -23.70 10.96 16.04
N LEU A 138 -23.41 12.19 15.58
CA LEU A 138 -24.22 13.36 15.90
C LEU A 138 -25.61 13.36 15.23
N ASN A 139 -25.87 12.45 14.29
CA ASN A 139 -27.19 12.22 13.68
C ASN A 139 -27.94 11.09 14.36
N ASN A 140 -27.49 10.65 15.53
CA ASN A 140 -28.02 9.50 16.28
C ASN A 140 -28.01 8.18 15.48
N GLN A 141 -27.07 8.02 14.53
CA GLN A 141 -26.85 6.74 13.89
C GLN A 141 -25.95 5.89 14.78
N PRO A 142 -26.40 4.69 15.17
CA PRO A 142 -25.61 3.81 16.02
C PRO A 142 -24.47 3.17 15.22
N SER A 143 -23.36 2.96 15.90
CA SER A 143 -22.17 2.33 15.35
C SER A 143 -21.35 1.66 16.45
N MET A 144 -20.27 1.03 16.08
CA MET A 144 -19.26 0.47 16.97
C MET A 144 -17.86 0.87 16.53
N ARG A 145 -16.93 0.93 17.47
CA ARG A 145 -15.51 0.99 17.19
C ARG A 145 -14.76 -0.12 17.91
N PHE A 146 -13.70 -0.60 17.32
CA PHE A 146 -12.87 -1.65 17.88
C PHE A 146 -11.76 -1.08 18.76
N ILE A 147 -11.42 -1.79 19.83
CA ILE A 147 -10.23 -1.53 20.63
C ILE A 147 -9.09 -2.31 19.98
N GLU A 148 -8.55 -1.78 18.88
CA GLU A 148 -7.61 -2.48 18.00
C GLU A 148 -6.41 -3.06 18.75
N GLY A 149 -5.83 -2.30 19.69
CA GLY A 149 -4.68 -2.76 20.48
C GLY A 149 -4.93 -4.04 21.29
N LEU A 150 -6.18 -4.32 21.68
CA LEU A 150 -6.56 -5.58 22.35
C LEU A 150 -6.69 -6.71 21.34
N LEU A 151 -7.22 -6.43 20.15
CA LEU A 151 -7.35 -7.44 19.09
C LEU A 151 -6.00 -7.99 18.65
N TYR A 152 -4.99 -7.14 18.53
CA TYR A 152 -3.61 -7.58 18.21
C TYR A 152 -2.95 -8.44 19.32
N LYS A 153 -3.52 -8.47 20.52
CA LYS A 153 -3.05 -9.29 21.66
C LYS A 153 -3.94 -10.50 21.94
N SER A 154 -4.90 -10.77 21.05
CA SER A 154 -5.87 -11.85 21.17
C SER A 154 -5.59 -12.97 20.15
N GLU A 155 -6.39 -14.03 20.23
CA GLU A 155 -6.38 -15.14 19.27
C GLU A 155 -6.78 -14.72 17.84
N TYR A 156 -7.35 -13.54 17.65
CA TYR A 156 -7.74 -13.00 16.34
C TYR A 156 -6.55 -12.46 15.54
N TYR A 157 -5.41 -12.20 16.15
CA TYR A 157 -4.17 -11.90 15.44
C TYR A 157 -3.36 -13.18 15.19
N ASN A 158 -3.48 -13.73 13.98
CA ASN A 158 -2.92 -15.03 13.64
C ASN A 158 -1.63 -14.91 12.82
N THR A 159 -0.49 -15.01 13.46
CA THR A 159 0.82 -15.02 12.78
C THR A 159 1.14 -16.36 12.09
N ALA A 160 0.50 -17.46 12.47
CA ALA A 160 0.70 -18.76 11.83
C ALA A 160 0.10 -18.82 10.40
N ALA A 161 -0.81 -17.91 10.05
CA ALA A 161 -1.32 -17.76 8.69
C ALA A 161 -0.38 -16.97 7.77
N GLN A 162 0.69 -16.37 8.32
CA GLN A 162 1.66 -15.57 7.58
C GLN A 162 2.74 -16.44 6.96
N SER A 163 3.14 -16.11 5.74
CA SER A 163 4.27 -16.74 5.04
C SER A 163 4.83 -15.80 3.99
N ILE A 164 6.04 -16.08 3.52
CA ILE A 164 6.64 -15.41 2.36
C ILE A 164 6.87 -16.44 1.27
N GLU A 165 6.39 -16.17 0.06
CA GLU A 165 6.67 -17.00 -1.11
C GLU A 165 7.79 -16.35 -1.94
N LEU A 166 8.82 -17.15 -2.24
CA LEU A 166 9.95 -16.79 -3.09
C LEU A 166 9.77 -17.42 -4.46
N SER A 167 10.01 -16.65 -5.53
CA SER A 167 10.04 -17.14 -6.91
C SER A 167 10.93 -16.24 -7.77
N ILE A 168 11.38 -16.72 -8.93
CA ILE A 168 12.16 -15.90 -9.85
C ILE A 168 11.22 -15.09 -10.75
N ALA A 169 11.50 -13.81 -10.93
CA ALA A 169 10.75 -12.93 -11.79
C ALA A 169 10.82 -13.41 -13.26
N ASN A 170 9.66 -13.72 -13.82
CA ASN A 170 9.52 -14.12 -15.22
C ASN A 170 8.49 -13.20 -15.90
N GLY A 171 8.90 -11.97 -16.15
CA GLY A 171 8.01 -10.93 -16.63
C GLY A 171 6.91 -10.56 -15.62
N ASN A 172 5.81 -9.98 -16.10
CA ASN A 172 4.69 -9.55 -15.27
C ASN A 172 3.51 -10.54 -15.36
N SER A 173 3.75 -11.81 -15.05
CA SER A 173 2.79 -12.91 -15.21
C SER A 173 1.99 -13.22 -13.94
N ARG A 174 2.20 -12.48 -12.84
CA ARG A 174 1.50 -12.73 -11.58
C ARG A 174 0.00 -12.44 -11.70
N SER A 175 -0.83 -13.35 -11.18
CA SER A 175 -2.28 -13.16 -11.14
C SER A 175 -2.67 -12.03 -10.18
N PHE A 176 -3.82 -11.40 -10.46
CA PHE A 176 -4.33 -10.25 -9.69
C PHE A 176 -4.51 -10.58 -8.20
N VAL A 177 -3.91 -9.80 -7.35
CA VAL A 177 -3.79 -10.09 -5.91
C VAL A 177 -5.11 -10.14 -5.15
N PHE A 178 -6.09 -9.33 -5.52
CA PHE A 178 -7.38 -9.31 -4.82
C PHE A 178 -8.33 -10.43 -5.23
N SER A 179 -8.07 -11.10 -6.36
CA SER A 179 -8.93 -12.17 -6.83
C SER A 179 -8.33 -13.55 -6.63
N THR A 180 -7.00 -13.68 -6.63
CA THR A 180 -6.34 -14.98 -6.81
C THR A 180 -5.31 -15.24 -5.71
N HIS A 181 -5.56 -16.25 -4.91
CA HIS A 181 -4.60 -16.77 -3.94
C HIS A 181 -3.44 -17.51 -4.63
N ARG A 182 -2.36 -17.76 -3.90
CA ARG A 182 -1.17 -18.43 -4.42
C ARG A 182 -1.24 -19.92 -4.11
N LEU A 183 -1.31 -20.76 -5.14
CA LEU A 183 -1.13 -22.19 -5.01
C LEU A 183 0.35 -22.54 -5.21
N HIS A 184 0.76 -23.69 -4.70
CA HIS A 184 2.13 -24.15 -4.88
C HIS A 184 2.48 -24.27 -6.37
N GLY A 185 3.66 -23.75 -6.76
CA GLY A 185 4.18 -23.73 -8.12
C GLY A 185 5.58 -24.32 -8.19
N GLU A 186 5.96 -24.85 -9.35
CA GLU A 186 7.33 -25.29 -9.63
C GLU A 186 8.30 -24.10 -9.54
N GLY A 187 9.43 -24.27 -8.87
CA GLY A 187 10.40 -23.21 -8.63
C GLY A 187 9.96 -22.16 -7.60
N HIS A 188 8.86 -22.38 -6.89
CA HIS A 188 8.41 -21.55 -5.78
C HIS A 188 8.77 -22.19 -4.44
N LEU A 189 9.17 -21.35 -3.49
CA LEU A 189 9.44 -21.78 -2.11
C LEU A 189 8.65 -20.92 -1.14
N ARG A 190 7.88 -21.57 -0.26
CA ARG A 190 7.09 -20.88 0.76
C ARG A 190 7.71 -21.05 2.13
N LEU A 191 8.11 -19.93 2.73
CA LEU A 191 8.66 -19.83 4.06
C LEU A 191 7.51 -19.53 5.04
N ASN A 192 7.08 -20.52 5.82
CA ASN A 192 6.00 -20.40 6.81
C ASN A 192 6.52 -19.76 8.10
N LEU A 193 6.95 -18.53 8.02
CA LEU A 193 7.49 -17.72 9.11
C LEU A 193 6.71 -16.40 9.21
N PRO A 194 6.48 -15.87 10.43
CA PRO A 194 5.73 -14.62 10.60
C PRO A 194 6.50 -13.44 10.03
N PHE A 195 5.78 -12.41 9.56
CA PHE A 195 6.41 -11.24 8.93
C PHE A 195 7.40 -10.49 9.82
N ASN A 196 7.20 -10.53 11.15
CA ASN A 196 8.11 -9.91 12.11
C ASN A 196 9.35 -10.76 12.42
N TYR A 197 9.54 -11.90 11.75
CA TYR A 197 10.73 -12.71 11.94
C TYR A 197 12.01 -11.98 11.47
N GLU A 198 12.98 -11.83 12.37
CA GLU A 198 14.21 -11.06 12.10
C GLU A 198 15.12 -11.73 11.05
N GLY A 199 14.99 -13.03 10.82
CA GLY A 199 15.73 -13.74 9.78
C GLY A 199 15.46 -13.23 8.37
N PHE A 200 14.29 -12.61 8.14
CA PHE A 200 14.01 -11.97 6.87
C PHE A 200 14.87 -10.73 6.64
N ASP A 201 15.17 -9.97 7.68
CA ASP A 201 16.08 -8.81 7.56
C ASP A 201 17.48 -9.26 7.13
N GLU A 202 17.96 -10.40 7.64
CA GLU A 202 19.25 -10.97 7.23
C GLU A 202 19.21 -11.47 5.78
N LEU A 203 18.14 -12.14 5.35
CA LEU A 203 17.95 -12.53 3.96
C LEU A 203 17.99 -11.33 3.01
N PHE A 204 17.26 -10.27 3.35
CA PHE A 204 17.16 -9.09 2.47
C PHE A 204 18.43 -8.24 2.46
N LYS A 205 19.19 -8.20 3.55
CA LYS A 205 20.56 -7.63 3.56
C LYS A 205 21.47 -8.34 2.56
N MET A 206 21.26 -9.62 2.30
CA MET A 206 22.06 -10.37 1.32
C MET A 206 21.87 -9.90 -0.13
N LYS A 207 20.92 -9.02 -0.42
CA LYS A 207 20.87 -8.29 -1.71
C LYS A 207 22.10 -7.41 -1.95
N TYR A 208 22.86 -7.09 -0.90
CA TYR A 208 24.00 -6.17 -0.96
C TYR A 208 25.26 -6.73 -0.26
N VAL A 209 25.08 -7.52 0.79
CA VAL A 209 26.15 -8.02 1.66
C VAL A 209 26.22 -9.54 1.56
N PRO A 210 27.21 -10.11 0.88
CA PRO A 210 27.32 -11.55 0.73
C PRO A 210 27.54 -12.25 2.07
N GLN A 211 26.80 -13.33 2.34
CA GLN A 211 26.89 -14.16 3.52
C GLN A 211 27.10 -15.63 3.13
N PRO A 212 27.59 -16.48 4.06
CA PRO A 212 27.67 -17.90 3.83
C PRO A 212 26.29 -18.51 3.56
N TYR A 213 26.16 -19.31 2.50
CA TYR A 213 24.88 -19.96 2.15
C TYR A 213 24.31 -20.80 3.30
N GLY A 214 25.15 -21.62 3.98
CA GLY A 214 24.71 -22.42 5.11
C GLY A 214 24.13 -21.61 6.27
N TYR A 215 24.66 -20.40 6.53
CA TYR A 215 24.12 -19.51 7.55
C TYR A 215 22.66 -19.12 7.29
N ILE A 216 22.34 -18.71 6.06
CA ILE A 216 20.96 -18.28 5.75
C ILE A 216 20.01 -19.48 5.62
N LYS A 217 20.50 -20.64 5.14
CA LYS A 217 19.75 -21.88 5.13
C LYS A 217 19.30 -22.28 6.54
N ASP A 218 20.23 -22.28 7.49
CA ASP A 218 19.97 -22.63 8.89
C ASP A 218 19.02 -21.61 9.54
N LEU A 219 19.26 -20.32 9.30
CA LEU A 219 18.45 -19.22 9.88
C LEU A 219 16.98 -19.28 9.42
N LEU A 220 16.73 -19.66 8.19
CA LEU A 220 15.37 -19.75 7.63
C LEU A 220 14.77 -21.16 7.73
N HIS A 221 15.45 -22.09 8.39
CA HIS A 221 14.99 -23.46 8.64
C HIS A 221 14.69 -24.26 7.35
N ILE A 222 15.52 -24.07 6.30
CA ILE A 222 15.32 -24.73 5.00
C ILE A 222 15.67 -26.21 5.09
N GLY A 223 14.71 -27.07 4.77
CA GLY A 223 14.88 -28.52 4.68
C GLY A 223 15.74 -28.97 3.48
N ASP A 224 16.22 -30.19 3.52
CA ASP A 224 17.06 -30.72 2.42
C ASP A 224 16.26 -30.90 1.13
N GLU A 225 14.95 -31.14 1.22
CA GLU A 225 14.06 -31.24 0.04
C GLU A 225 13.85 -29.88 -0.66
N GLU A 226 13.99 -28.79 0.08
CA GLU A 226 13.81 -27.41 -0.40
C GLU A 226 15.13 -26.78 -0.87
N ASP A 227 16.26 -27.40 -0.56
CA ASP A 227 17.61 -26.82 -0.71
C ASP A 227 17.93 -26.43 -2.16
N GLU A 228 17.56 -27.26 -3.13
CA GLU A 228 17.82 -26.98 -4.55
C GLU A 228 17.09 -25.73 -5.02
N VAL A 229 15.81 -25.62 -4.69
CA VAL A 229 14.99 -24.45 -5.04
C VAL A 229 15.48 -23.21 -4.29
N PHE A 230 15.75 -23.35 -2.99
CA PHE A 230 16.26 -22.22 -2.19
C PHE A 230 17.59 -21.71 -2.71
N ARG A 231 18.53 -22.62 -3.10
CA ARG A 231 19.83 -22.25 -3.66
C ARG A 231 19.71 -21.47 -4.98
N SER A 232 18.69 -21.74 -5.78
CA SER A 232 18.45 -21.04 -7.05
C SER A 232 18.21 -19.53 -6.89
N PHE A 233 17.81 -19.08 -5.69
CA PHE A 233 17.57 -17.68 -5.36
C PHE A 233 18.84 -16.90 -5.00
N PHE A 234 20.03 -17.53 -5.06
CA PHE A 234 21.29 -16.91 -4.72
C PHE A 234 22.26 -16.92 -5.89
N SER A 235 23.23 -16.01 -5.85
CA SER A 235 24.31 -15.86 -6.82
C SER A 235 25.61 -15.51 -6.09
N GLU A 236 26.76 -15.91 -6.66
CA GLU A 236 28.08 -15.46 -6.20
C GLU A 236 28.40 -14.03 -6.67
N GLU A 237 27.63 -13.49 -7.61
CA GLU A 237 27.79 -12.13 -8.10
C GLU A 237 27.37 -11.12 -7.01
N VAL A 238 28.32 -10.27 -6.62
CA VAL A 238 28.09 -9.20 -5.66
C VAL A 238 27.61 -7.97 -6.41
N PRO A 239 26.39 -7.47 -6.14
CA PRO A 239 25.88 -6.25 -6.78
C PRO A 239 26.76 -5.03 -6.45
N PRO A 240 26.82 -4.02 -7.34
CA PRO A 240 27.53 -2.79 -7.04
C PRO A 240 26.95 -2.11 -5.79
N THR A 241 27.83 -1.62 -4.94
CA THR A 241 27.41 -0.89 -3.73
C THR A 241 26.87 0.48 -4.13
N HIS A 242 25.70 0.85 -3.62
CA HIS A 242 25.16 2.19 -3.81
C HIS A 242 26.02 3.20 -3.02
N VAL A 243 26.46 4.25 -3.70
CA VAL A 243 27.11 5.40 -3.04
C VAL A 243 26.02 6.38 -2.63
N GLY A 244 25.93 6.70 -1.34
CA GLY A 244 24.99 7.69 -0.83
C GLY A 244 25.10 9.03 -1.53
N TYR A 245 24.03 9.81 -1.57
CA TYR A 245 24.03 11.13 -2.20
C TYR A 245 24.89 12.10 -1.39
N SER A 246 25.90 12.68 -2.06
CA SER A 246 26.88 13.60 -1.46
C SER A 246 26.79 15.04 -1.99
N GLY A 247 25.84 15.31 -2.91
CA GLY A 247 25.63 16.64 -3.49
C GLY A 247 25.02 17.65 -2.52
N ASP A 248 25.13 18.93 -2.88
CA ASP A 248 24.57 20.03 -2.07
C ASP A 248 23.11 20.33 -2.37
N ASP A 249 22.59 19.84 -3.48
CA ASP A 249 21.21 19.99 -3.93
C ASP A 249 20.25 19.06 -3.18
N VAL A 250 18.94 19.23 -3.40
CA VAL A 250 17.94 18.22 -3.11
C VAL A 250 17.78 17.37 -4.35
N ARG A 251 18.05 16.07 -4.25
CA ARG A 251 17.86 15.09 -5.33
C ARG A 251 16.52 14.39 -5.14
N ILE A 252 15.77 14.23 -6.23
CA ILE A 252 14.51 13.46 -6.25
C ILE A 252 14.66 12.37 -7.30
N ARG A 253 14.41 11.12 -6.92
CA ARG A 253 14.38 9.97 -7.81
C ARG A 253 13.03 9.30 -7.80
N TYR A 254 12.45 9.11 -8.98
CA TYR A 254 11.17 8.42 -9.16
C TYR A 254 11.41 6.94 -9.48
N PHE A 255 10.92 6.07 -8.61
CA PHE A 255 11.06 4.61 -8.70
C PHE A 255 9.87 3.92 -9.39
N GLY A 256 8.89 4.69 -9.83
CA GLY A 256 7.63 4.23 -10.41
C GLY A 256 6.44 4.43 -9.47
N HIS A 257 5.25 4.49 -10.02
CA HIS A 257 3.98 4.72 -9.34
C HIS A 257 4.00 5.97 -8.45
N ALA A 258 3.83 5.81 -7.14
CA ALA A 258 3.92 6.89 -6.15
C ALA A 258 5.28 6.95 -5.44
N CYS A 259 6.22 6.07 -5.79
CA CYS A 259 7.49 5.94 -5.07
C CYS A 259 8.50 7.00 -5.47
N LEU A 260 8.77 7.91 -4.54
CA LEU A 260 9.77 8.97 -4.68
C LEU A 260 10.81 8.86 -3.58
N LEU A 261 12.09 8.89 -3.94
CA LEU A 261 13.18 9.05 -2.98
C LEU A 261 13.71 10.48 -3.05
N ILE A 262 13.51 11.25 -1.98
CA ILE A 262 13.92 12.64 -1.84
C ILE A 262 15.11 12.70 -0.89
N GLU A 263 16.25 13.18 -1.37
CA GLU A 263 17.52 13.07 -0.67
C GLU A 263 18.28 14.39 -0.61
N THR A 264 18.92 14.57 0.52
CA THR A 264 20.06 15.48 0.70
C THR A 264 21.24 14.68 1.20
N LYS A 265 22.39 15.31 1.39
CA LYS A 265 23.55 14.64 2.02
C LYS A 265 23.25 14.13 3.44
N ALA A 266 22.27 14.72 4.13
CA ALA A 266 21.99 14.46 5.54
C ALA A 266 20.69 13.68 5.79
N THR A 267 19.76 13.69 4.84
CA THR A 267 18.41 13.12 5.05
C THR A 267 17.94 12.43 3.77
N SER A 268 17.35 11.25 3.94
CA SER A 268 16.67 10.48 2.89
C SER A 268 15.22 10.18 3.28
N ILE A 269 14.27 10.52 2.39
CA ILE A 269 12.84 10.31 2.58
C ILE A 269 12.30 9.51 1.40
N LEU A 270 11.73 8.33 1.67
CA LEU A 270 11.13 7.45 0.67
C LEU A 270 9.60 7.51 0.81
N CYS A 271 8.93 8.03 -0.22
CA CYS A 271 7.47 8.14 -0.25
C CYS A 271 6.88 6.89 -0.89
N ASP A 272 5.79 6.36 -0.30
CA ASP A 272 4.98 5.23 -0.79
C ASP A 272 5.83 4.13 -1.46
N PRO A 273 6.63 3.37 -0.70
CA PRO A 273 7.65 2.49 -1.25
C PRO A 273 7.07 1.36 -2.12
N VAL A 274 7.28 1.45 -3.42
CA VAL A 274 6.97 0.43 -4.43
C VAL A 274 8.18 0.28 -5.35
N ILE A 275 8.92 -0.82 -5.20
CA ILE A 275 10.21 -1.03 -5.89
C ILE A 275 10.11 -2.25 -6.81
N SER A 276 10.52 -2.09 -8.06
CA SER A 276 10.60 -3.19 -9.03
C SER A 276 11.76 -4.14 -8.74
N TYR A 277 11.55 -5.42 -9.06
CA TYR A 277 12.63 -6.38 -9.18
C TYR A 277 13.43 -6.15 -10.45
N LYS A 278 14.69 -6.63 -10.48
CA LYS A 278 15.50 -6.57 -11.69
C LYS A 278 14.88 -7.48 -12.76
N GLN A 279 14.51 -6.90 -13.89
CA GLN A 279 13.93 -7.60 -15.05
C GLN A 279 14.20 -6.78 -16.31
N ASP A 280 14.17 -7.43 -17.48
CA ASP A 280 14.28 -6.72 -18.74
C ASP A 280 12.90 -6.17 -19.16
N ILE A 281 12.75 -4.87 -19.10
CA ILE A 281 11.54 -4.15 -19.55
C ILE A 281 11.81 -3.22 -20.72
N GLY A 282 13.05 -3.26 -21.28
CA GLY A 282 13.47 -2.40 -22.41
C GLY A 282 13.53 -0.90 -22.07
N ARG A 283 13.61 -0.52 -20.79
CA ARG A 283 13.67 0.87 -20.30
C ARG A 283 14.51 0.97 -19.04
N ASP A 284 14.99 2.18 -18.76
CA ASP A 284 15.61 2.50 -17.47
C ASP A 284 14.58 2.57 -16.36
N TYR A 285 14.94 2.07 -15.19
CA TYR A 285 14.17 2.14 -13.94
C TYR A 285 15.08 1.86 -12.76
N TYR A 286 14.69 2.30 -11.58
CA TYR A 286 15.39 2.01 -10.34
C TYR A 286 14.90 0.71 -9.71
N THR A 287 15.81 0.04 -9.00
CA THR A 287 15.58 -1.21 -8.28
C THR A 287 16.03 -1.10 -6.83
N TYR A 288 15.98 -2.19 -6.08
CA TYR A 288 16.45 -2.23 -4.69
C TYR A 288 17.94 -1.85 -4.54
N THR A 289 18.77 -2.09 -5.57
CA THR A 289 20.20 -1.75 -5.55
C THR A 289 20.48 -0.27 -5.70
N ASP A 290 19.50 0.52 -6.13
CA ASP A 290 19.63 1.97 -6.29
C ASP A 290 19.27 2.75 -5.03
N LEU A 291 18.78 2.06 -3.99
CA LEU A 291 18.45 2.65 -2.71
C LEU A 291 19.68 2.86 -1.83
N PRO A 292 19.72 3.90 -0.99
CA PRO A 292 20.79 4.10 -0.02
C PRO A 292 20.85 2.95 1.01
N ASP A 293 21.98 2.80 1.67
CA ASP A 293 22.18 1.77 2.70
C ASP A 293 21.27 1.96 3.91
N SER A 294 20.86 3.20 4.17
CA SER A 294 19.94 3.57 5.24
C SER A 294 18.97 4.63 4.73
N ILE A 295 17.68 4.45 5.06
CA ILE A 295 16.59 5.38 4.74
C ILE A 295 16.11 5.98 6.08
N ASP A 296 16.21 7.29 6.21
CA ASP A 296 15.87 7.94 7.47
C ASP A 296 14.38 7.89 7.74
N TYR A 297 13.56 8.15 6.70
CA TYR A 297 12.10 8.14 6.79
C TYR A 297 11.48 7.45 5.60
N ALA A 298 10.54 6.54 5.83
CA ALA A 298 9.55 6.13 4.85
C ALA A 298 8.22 6.80 5.21
N VAL A 299 7.57 7.46 4.26
CA VAL A 299 6.27 8.11 4.47
C VAL A 299 5.21 7.41 3.63
N ILE A 300 4.08 7.07 4.25
CA ILE A 300 2.95 6.40 3.61
C ILE A 300 1.79 7.39 3.52
N THR A 301 1.27 7.62 2.33
CA THR A 301 0.18 8.58 2.12
C THR A 301 -1.17 8.04 2.56
N HIS A 302 -1.47 6.78 2.27
CA HIS A 302 -2.73 6.14 2.64
C HIS A 302 -2.64 4.61 2.62
N ASN A 303 -3.72 3.96 3.01
CA ASN A 303 -3.77 2.52 3.31
C ASN A 303 -4.17 1.65 2.11
N HIS A 304 -3.95 2.08 0.86
CA HIS A 304 -4.07 1.20 -0.29
C HIS A 304 -2.79 0.40 -0.52
N GLN A 305 -2.91 -0.79 -1.12
CA GLN A 305 -1.77 -1.72 -1.21
C GLN A 305 -0.69 -1.28 -2.17
N ASP A 306 -1.00 -0.41 -3.11
CA ASP A 306 -0.06 0.18 -4.07
C ASP A 306 0.66 1.41 -3.49
N HIS A 307 0.31 1.85 -2.29
CA HIS A 307 0.99 2.88 -1.50
C HIS A 307 1.61 2.33 -0.20
N CYS A 308 0.97 1.33 0.43
CA CYS A 308 1.47 0.63 1.62
C CYS A 308 1.80 -0.84 1.28
N MET A 309 2.79 -1.04 0.40
CA MET A 309 3.12 -2.33 -0.18
C MET A 309 4.03 -3.17 0.71
N PHE A 310 3.50 -4.23 1.34
CA PHE A 310 4.28 -5.08 2.25
C PHE A 310 5.40 -5.83 1.55
N GLU A 311 5.22 -6.19 0.28
CA GLU A 311 6.25 -6.82 -0.55
C GLU A 311 7.53 -5.98 -0.59
N THR A 312 7.41 -4.66 -0.69
CA THR A 312 8.55 -3.74 -0.64
C THR A 312 8.97 -3.40 0.79
N LEU A 313 8.00 -3.08 1.66
CA LEU A 313 8.28 -2.64 3.02
C LEU A 313 9.05 -3.69 3.85
N LEU A 314 8.68 -4.97 3.75
CA LEU A 314 9.39 -6.04 4.46
C LEU A 314 10.84 -6.18 3.98
N GLN A 315 11.09 -6.06 2.68
CA GLN A 315 12.44 -6.11 2.12
C GLN A 315 13.30 -4.90 2.51
N LEU A 316 12.68 -3.77 2.86
CA LEU A 316 13.37 -2.54 3.26
C LEU A 316 13.39 -2.32 4.77
N ARG A 317 12.73 -3.15 5.56
CA ARG A 317 12.59 -2.97 7.02
C ARG A 317 13.93 -2.75 7.72
N HIS A 318 14.96 -3.48 7.33
CA HIS A 318 16.31 -3.37 7.88
C HIS A 318 17.03 -2.06 7.52
N LYS A 319 16.56 -1.31 6.51
CA LYS A 319 17.12 -0.04 6.06
C LYS A 319 16.37 1.17 6.62
N ILE A 320 15.08 1.05 6.89
CA ILE A 320 14.19 2.15 7.28
C ILE A 320 14.31 2.42 8.77
N LYS A 321 14.71 3.64 9.14
CA LYS A 321 14.82 4.05 10.55
C LYS A 321 13.48 4.40 11.17
N HIS A 322 12.63 5.16 10.44
CA HIS A 322 11.31 5.60 10.89
C HIS A 322 10.29 5.44 9.76
N VAL A 323 9.09 4.98 10.10
CA VAL A 323 7.94 5.02 9.18
C VAL A 323 6.96 6.05 9.70
N ILE A 324 6.54 6.98 8.84
CA ILE A 324 5.51 7.99 9.13
C ILE A 324 4.24 7.57 8.40
N VAL A 325 3.14 7.51 9.13
CA VAL A 325 1.83 7.08 8.63
C VAL A 325 0.74 8.06 9.05
N PRO A 326 -0.33 8.21 8.26
CA PRO A 326 -1.47 9.02 8.68
C PRO A 326 -2.19 8.40 9.87
N LYS A 327 -2.75 9.26 10.71
CA LYS A 327 -3.59 8.89 11.84
C LYS A 327 -4.91 8.30 11.36
N ASN A 328 -5.41 7.24 12.02
CA ASN A 328 -6.69 6.63 11.69
C ASN A 328 -7.87 7.15 12.53
N ASN A 329 -9.08 6.64 12.30
CA ASN A 329 -10.30 6.97 13.03
C ASN A 329 -10.45 6.27 14.40
N GLY A 330 -9.38 5.65 14.92
CA GLY A 330 -9.39 5.08 16.27
C GLY A 330 -10.32 3.87 16.44
N GLY A 331 -10.23 2.88 15.56
CA GLY A 331 -10.95 1.61 15.65
C GLY A 331 -12.18 1.50 14.76
N SER A 332 -12.35 2.39 13.78
CA SER A 332 -13.33 2.23 12.71
C SER A 332 -12.96 1.03 11.82
N LEU A 333 -13.91 0.15 11.53
CA LEU A 333 -13.67 -1.07 10.75
C LEU A 333 -13.02 -0.81 9.38
N PRO A 334 -13.46 0.18 8.57
CA PRO A 334 -12.83 0.45 7.28
C PRO A 334 -11.50 1.22 7.36
N ASP A 335 -11.05 1.58 8.55
CA ASP A 335 -9.89 2.45 8.76
C ASP A 335 -8.93 1.87 9.83
N PRO A 336 -8.33 0.69 9.60
CA PRO A 336 -7.41 0.06 10.55
C PRO A 336 -6.14 0.90 10.74
N SER A 337 -5.58 0.89 11.96
CA SER A 337 -4.37 1.63 12.29
C SER A 337 -3.15 1.09 11.56
N LEU A 338 -2.60 1.85 10.61
CA LEU A 338 -1.33 1.53 9.93
C LEU A 338 -0.18 1.39 10.93
N LYS A 339 -0.20 2.17 12.02
CA LYS A 339 0.80 2.04 13.08
C LYS A 339 0.78 0.65 13.70
N PHE A 340 -0.38 0.15 14.12
CA PHE A 340 -0.47 -1.19 14.68
C PHE A 340 -0.11 -2.26 13.64
N VAL A 341 -0.59 -2.11 12.41
CA VAL A 341 -0.25 -3.01 11.31
C VAL A 341 1.27 -3.13 11.15
N LEU A 342 1.95 -2.01 10.95
CA LEU A 342 3.40 -1.99 10.69
C LEU A 342 4.23 -2.45 11.89
N GLN A 343 3.82 -2.09 13.11
CA GLN A 343 4.49 -2.58 14.32
C GLN A 343 4.40 -4.10 14.45
N ASN A 344 3.25 -4.69 14.12
CA ASN A 344 3.05 -6.14 14.22
C ASN A 344 3.73 -6.93 13.11
N ILE A 345 4.08 -6.31 11.98
CA ILE A 345 4.95 -6.92 10.96
C ILE A 345 6.44 -6.58 11.14
N GLY A 346 6.81 -5.98 12.30
CA GLY A 346 8.20 -5.87 12.76
C GLY A 346 8.86 -4.49 12.65
N PHE A 347 8.14 -3.43 12.22
CA PHE A 347 8.68 -2.06 12.26
C PHE A 347 8.70 -1.52 13.68
N LYS A 348 9.87 -1.06 14.15
CA LYS A 348 10.07 -0.61 15.54
C LYS A 348 9.63 0.85 15.75
N ASN A 349 9.91 1.72 14.79
CA ASN A 349 9.69 3.16 14.89
C ASN A 349 8.61 3.61 13.89
N VAL A 350 7.35 3.50 14.29
CA VAL A 350 6.20 3.96 13.49
C VAL A 350 5.58 5.17 14.17
N VAL A 351 5.58 6.31 13.47
CA VAL A 351 5.09 7.60 13.95
C VAL A 351 3.82 7.96 13.17
N GLU A 352 2.77 8.34 13.89
CA GLU A 352 1.55 8.88 13.29
C GLU A 352 1.70 10.38 13.08
N ILE A 353 1.19 10.90 11.96
CA ILE A 353 1.12 12.32 11.66
C ILE A 353 -0.33 12.72 11.37
N ASP A 354 -0.72 13.90 11.79
CA ASP A 354 -2.02 14.49 11.53
C ASP A 354 -1.93 15.64 10.51
N GLU A 355 -3.08 16.12 10.04
CA GLU A 355 -3.17 17.26 9.15
C GLU A 355 -2.54 18.50 9.77
N LEU A 356 -1.70 19.21 9.00
CA LEU A 356 -0.94 20.41 9.37
C LEU A 356 0.09 20.19 10.52
N GLU A 357 0.29 18.96 10.96
CA GLU A 357 1.39 18.60 11.83
C GLU A 357 2.69 18.53 11.04
N THR A 358 3.81 18.93 11.67
CA THR A 358 5.14 18.88 11.06
C THR A 358 6.10 18.08 11.93
N ILE A 359 6.71 17.07 11.34
CA ILE A 359 7.82 16.33 11.93
C ILE A 359 9.11 16.98 11.45
N ALA A 360 9.89 17.50 12.41
CA ALA A 360 11.20 18.08 12.12
C ALA A 360 12.19 16.98 11.72
N VAL A 361 12.93 17.20 10.62
CA VAL A 361 14.01 16.34 10.13
C VAL A 361 15.26 17.16 9.93
N GLU A 362 16.42 16.50 9.79
CA GLU A 362 17.65 17.22 9.51
C GLU A 362 17.59 17.97 8.18
N GLY A 363 17.78 19.29 8.25
CA GLY A 363 17.68 20.19 7.09
C GLY A 363 16.27 20.62 6.70
N GLY A 364 15.23 20.31 7.51
CA GLY A 364 13.87 20.73 7.20
C GLY A 364 12.74 20.06 7.98
N GLY A 365 11.68 19.67 7.29
CA GLY A 365 10.50 19.07 7.91
C GLY A 365 9.61 18.33 6.92
N ILE A 366 8.81 17.42 7.46
CA ILE A 366 7.75 16.68 6.76
C ILE A 366 6.42 17.12 7.37
N THR A 367 5.56 17.73 6.57
CA THR A 367 4.25 18.24 7.02
C THR A 367 3.14 17.44 6.38
N GLY A 368 2.18 16.99 7.20
CA GLY A 368 0.94 16.39 6.73
C GLY A 368 0.02 17.44 6.12
N VAL A 369 -0.55 17.17 4.94
CA VAL A 369 -1.47 18.06 4.23
C VAL A 369 -2.80 17.32 4.02
N PRO A 370 -3.97 17.97 4.20
CA PRO A 370 -5.26 17.33 3.98
C PRO A 370 -5.37 16.65 2.61
N PHE A 371 -5.96 15.46 2.61
CA PHE A 371 -6.20 14.63 1.45
C PHE A 371 -7.69 14.30 1.34
N PHE A 372 -8.35 14.68 0.26
CA PHE A 372 -9.77 14.42 0.03
C PHE A 372 -10.01 13.31 -0.99
N GLY A 373 -11.19 12.70 -0.91
CA GLY A 373 -11.68 11.71 -1.88
C GLY A 373 -11.01 10.35 -1.77
N GLU A 374 -10.99 9.64 -2.87
CA GLU A 374 -10.30 8.39 -3.20
C GLU A 374 -10.81 7.13 -2.44
N HIS A 375 -11.58 7.24 -1.38
CA HIS A 375 -12.07 6.09 -0.57
C HIS A 375 -13.58 5.83 -0.74
N GLY A 376 -14.17 6.23 -1.88
CA GLY A 376 -15.59 5.99 -2.17
C GLY A 376 -16.53 6.55 -1.10
N ASP A 377 -16.22 7.72 -0.54
CA ASP A 377 -16.96 8.40 0.54
C ASP A 377 -17.12 7.58 1.83
N VAL A 378 -16.28 6.56 2.03
CA VAL A 378 -16.18 5.85 3.31
C VAL A 378 -15.40 6.72 4.30
N SER A 379 -15.80 6.67 5.58
CA SER A 379 -15.12 7.39 6.66
C SER A 379 -13.75 6.78 6.96
N VAL A 380 -12.75 7.16 6.16
CA VAL A 380 -11.34 6.79 6.31
C VAL A 380 -10.54 8.05 6.57
N ARG A 381 -9.81 8.08 7.69
CA ARG A 381 -8.92 9.18 8.07
C ARG A 381 -7.45 8.86 7.77
N SER A 382 -7.08 7.58 7.67
CA SER A 382 -5.69 7.17 7.41
C SER A 382 -5.26 7.48 5.97
N LYS A 383 -5.32 8.77 5.61
CA LYS A 383 -4.92 9.33 4.32
C LYS A 383 -4.39 10.74 4.50
N ILE A 384 -3.24 11.05 3.92
CA ILE A 384 -2.59 12.35 4.02
C ILE A 384 -1.69 12.59 2.81
N ALA A 385 -1.65 13.82 2.33
CA ALA A 385 -0.62 14.28 1.39
C ALA A 385 0.59 14.81 2.18
N TYR A 386 1.76 14.87 1.56
CA TYR A 386 2.97 15.32 2.24
C TYR A 386 3.58 16.55 1.57
N LEU A 387 3.90 17.56 2.39
CA LEU A 387 4.80 18.64 2.03
C LEU A 387 6.16 18.38 2.66
N ILE A 388 7.17 18.10 1.84
CA ILE A 388 8.54 17.85 2.26
C ILE A 388 9.37 19.11 1.99
N ASN A 389 9.90 19.71 3.05
CA ASN A 389 10.79 20.85 2.97
C ASN A 389 12.20 20.42 3.36
N LEU A 390 13.14 20.43 2.42
CA LEU A 390 14.56 20.15 2.67
C LEU A 390 15.42 21.27 2.06
N LYS A 391 16.36 21.81 2.83
CA LYS A 391 17.25 22.92 2.40
C LYS A 391 16.50 24.11 1.79
N GLY A 392 15.27 24.38 2.23
CA GLY A 392 14.41 25.43 1.74
C GLY A 392 13.69 25.11 0.43
N ARG A 393 13.82 23.89 -0.10
CA ARG A 393 13.06 23.38 -1.27
C ARG A 393 11.83 22.65 -0.80
N LYS A 394 10.68 22.99 -1.39
CA LYS A 394 9.38 22.44 -1.04
C LYS A 394 8.87 21.52 -2.13
N VAL A 395 8.75 20.25 -1.80
CA VAL A 395 8.21 19.18 -2.65
C VAL A 395 6.88 18.74 -2.08
N MET A 396 5.81 18.80 -2.85
CA MET A 396 4.49 18.38 -2.44
C MET A 396 4.07 17.12 -3.20
N CYS A 397 3.70 16.08 -2.45
CA CYS A 397 3.24 14.80 -2.95
C CYS A 397 1.77 14.63 -2.54
N VAL A 398 0.84 14.76 -3.48
CA VAL A 398 -0.60 14.69 -3.18
C VAL A 398 -1.21 13.32 -3.43
N ALA A 399 -0.42 12.36 -3.93
CA ALA A 399 -0.87 10.98 -4.24
C ALA A 399 -2.20 10.99 -5.01
N ASP A 400 -3.14 10.17 -4.61
CA ASP A 400 -4.44 9.97 -5.27
C ASP A 400 -5.52 10.95 -4.78
N SER A 401 -5.09 12.03 -4.10
CA SER A 401 -6.01 13.04 -3.57
C SER A 401 -6.90 13.62 -4.68
N ASN A 402 -8.22 13.58 -4.45
CA ASN A 402 -9.20 14.18 -5.33
C ASN A 402 -9.56 15.58 -4.82
N ASN A 403 -9.28 16.62 -5.60
CA ASN A 403 -9.65 18.00 -5.25
C ASN A 403 -11.17 18.22 -5.37
N LEU A 404 -11.93 17.66 -4.42
CA LEU A 404 -13.39 17.77 -4.38
C LEU A 404 -13.88 19.15 -3.97
N GLU A 405 -13.07 19.92 -3.23
CA GLU A 405 -13.39 21.25 -2.75
C GLU A 405 -12.20 22.21 -3.01
N PRO A 406 -12.24 22.98 -4.10
CA PRO A 406 -11.13 23.87 -4.53
C PRO A 406 -10.63 24.83 -3.45
N ARG A 407 -11.51 25.28 -2.56
CA ARG A 407 -11.15 26.20 -1.47
C ARG A 407 -10.17 25.61 -0.47
N LEU A 408 -10.00 24.29 -0.44
CA LEU A 408 -8.98 23.67 0.38
C LEU A 408 -7.61 24.24 0.03
N TYR A 409 -7.24 24.21 -1.25
CA TYR A 409 -5.93 24.70 -1.73
C TYR A 409 -5.82 26.22 -1.67
N GLU A 410 -6.93 26.98 -1.83
CA GLU A 410 -6.95 28.42 -1.55
C GLU A 410 -6.57 28.74 -0.10
N ARG A 411 -7.03 27.95 0.86
CA ARG A 411 -6.69 28.12 2.28
C ARG A 411 -5.27 27.68 2.56
N LEU A 412 -4.84 26.56 1.99
CA LEU A 412 -3.50 26.00 2.17
C LEU A 412 -2.40 26.91 1.62
N ARG A 413 -2.62 27.64 0.52
CA ARG A 413 -1.61 28.52 -0.10
C ARG A 413 -1.04 29.57 0.86
N HIS A 414 -1.84 30.01 1.84
CA HIS A 414 -1.39 30.99 2.84
C HIS A 414 -0.50 30.36 3.94
N LEU A 415 -0.53 29.05 4.07
CA LEU A 415 0.25 28.28 5.05
C LEU A 415 1.49 27.64 4.42
N ILE A 416 1.35 27.19 3.17
CA ILE A 416 2.39 26.40 2.48
C ILE A 416 3.38 27.30 1.76
N GLU A 417 2.98 28.51 1.32
CA GLU A 417 3.75 29.43 0.49
C GLU A 417 4.09 28.81 -0.90
N LYS A 418 5.18 29.25 -1.51
CA LYS A 418 5.60 28.78 -2.84
C LYS A 418 6.14 27.35 -2.79
N ILE A 419 5.70 26.50 -3.72
CA ILE A 419 6.14 25.12 -3.92
C ILE A 419 7.13 25.07 -5.09
N ASP A 420 8.23 24.31 -4.96
CA ASP A 420 9.16 24.09 -6.06
C ASP A 420 8.63 22.98 -7.00
N VAL A 421 8.21 21.86 -6.45
CA VAL A 421 7.73 20.71 -7.22
C VAL A 421 6.41 20.16 -6.65
N LEU A 422 5.44 19.93 -7.53
CA LEU A 422 4.18 19.25 -7.23
C LEU A 422 4.13 17.91 -7.95
N PHE A 423 3.93 16.83 -7.20
CA PHE A 423 3.57 15.51 -7.72
C PHE A 423 2.09 15.26 -7.47
N VAL A 424 1.32 14.95 -8.53
CA VAL A 424 -0.14 14.78 -8.48
C VAL A 424 -0.56 13.49 -9.17
N GLY A 425 -1.35 12.65 -8.48
CA GLY A 425 -2.01 11.48 -9.03
C GLY A 425 -3.24 11.88 -9.84
N MET A 426 -3.46 11.23 -10.96
CA MET A 426 -4.57 11.51 -11.87
C MET A 426 -5.28 10.24 -12.36
N GLU A 427 -5.30 9.17 -11.54
CA GLU A 427 -6.19 8.04 -11.79
C GLU A 427 -7.63 8.49 -11.46
N CYS A 428 -8.32 9.12 -12.45
CA CYS A 428 -9.61 9.77 -12.25
C CYS A 428 -10.82 8.90 -12.56
N ASP A 429 -10.65 7.67 -13.03
CA ASP A 429 -11.74 6.72 -13.23
C ASP A 429 -12.02 5.88 -11.98
N GLY A 430 -10.99 5.51 -11.26
CA GLY A 430 -11.03 4.76 -10.01
C GLY A 430 -11.79 3.42 -10.05
N ALA A 431 -11.57 2.57 -9.08
CA ALA A 431 -12.33 1.35 -8.89
C ALA A 431 -13.67 1.62 -8.14
N PRO A 432 -14.69 0.77 -8.27
CA PRO A 432 -15.92 0.92 -7.48
C PRO A 432 -15.67 0.62 -5.99
N LEU A 433 -16.45 1.26 -5.12
CA LEU A 433 -16.42 1.12 -3.66
C LEU A 433 -16.26 -0.33 -3.18
N THR A 434 -17.00 -1.26 -3.78
CA THR A 434 -17.02 -2.66 -3.34
C THR A 434 -15.75 -3.42 -3.66
N TRP A 435 -14.89 -2.87 -4.51
CA TRP A 435 -13.63 -3.49 -4.89
C TRP A 435 -12.73 -3.72 -3.65
N LEU A 436 -12.67 -2.73 -2.77
CA LEU A 436 -11.92 -2.77 -1.53
C LEU A 436 -12.84 -2.96 -0.31
N TYR A 437 -13.88 -2.15 -0.16
CA TYR A 437 -14.71 -2.16 1.05
C TYR A 437 -15.88 -3.16 1.00
N GLY A 438 -16.10 -3.81 -0.16
CA GLY A 438 -17.18 -4.82 -0.30
C GLY A 438 -17.21 -5.87 0.81
N PRO A 439 -16.07 -6.50 1.16
CA PRO A 439 -16.01 -7.50 2.24
C PRO A 439 -16.37 -6.96 3.63
N LEU A 440 -16.22 -5.65 3.86
CA LEU A 440 -16.49 -5.01 5.15
C LEU A 440 -17.94 -4.52 5.29
N LEU A 441 -18.69 -4.47 4.17
CA LEU A 441 -20.07 -3.99 4.18
C LEU A 441 -20.97 -5.00 4.92
N THR A 442 -21.64 -4.53 5.96
CA THR A 442 -22.63 -5.32 6.71
C THR A 442 -23.99 -5.37 6.00
N ARG A 443 -24.19 -4.53 4.97
CA ARG A 443 -25.38 -4.48 4.11
C ARG A 443 -24.97 -4.34 2.64
N PRO A 444 -25.72 -4.97 1.72
CA PRO A 444 -25.42 -4.84 0.30
C PRO A 444 -25.66 -3.42 -0.19
N VAL A 445 -24.80 -2.95 -1.10
CA VAL A 445 -24.91 -1.66 -1.77
C VAL A 445 -25.52 -1.85 -3.15
N ALA A 446 -26.54 -1.04 -3.49
CA ALA A 446 -27.17 -1.08 -4.81
C ALA A 446 -26.15 -0.66 -5.89
N ARG A 447 -26.17 -1.31 -7.05
CA ARG A 447 -25.22 -1.07 -8.15
C ARG A 447 -25.11 0.41 -8.56
N LYS A 448 -26.23 1.17 -8.53
CA LYS A 448 -26.21 2.61 -8.83
C LYS A 448 -25.40 3.41 -7.81
N ILE A 449 -25.48 3.06 -6.52
CA ILE A 449 -24.70 3.68 -5.44
C ILE A 449 -23.22 3.32 -5.61
N GLU A 450 -22.91 2.04 -5.82
CA GLU A 450 -21.56 1.55 -6.05
C GLU A 450 -20.87 2.28 -7.22
N GLN A 451 -21.58 2.46 -8.33
CA GLN A 451 -21.04 3.15 -9.51
C GLN A 451 -20.81 4.65 -9.29
N SER A 452 -21.51 5.28 -8.34
CA SER A 452 -21.36 6.69 -7.99
C SER A 452 -20.23 6.93 -6.96
N ARG A 453 -19.83 5.90 -6.21
CA ARG A 453 -18.83 5.98 -5.14
C ARG A 453 -17.58 5.22 -5.57
N ARG A 454 -16.63 5.93 -6.13
CA ARG A 454 -15.42 5.36 -6.73
C ARG A 454 -14.15 5.88 -6.05
N PHE A 455 -13.05 5.18 -6.26
CA PHE A 455 -11.71 5.55 -5.77
C PHE A 455 -10.99 6.40 -6.80
N ASN A 456 -11.58 7.51 -7.19
CA ASN A 456 -11.01 8.36 -8.22
C ASN A 456 -10.22 9.52 -7.62
N GLY A 457 -9.04 9.74 -8.18
CA GLY A 457 -8.21 10.91 -8.00
C GLY A 457 -8.74 12.13 -8.79
N SER A 458 -7.91 13.15 -8.92
CA SER A 458 -8.24 14.39 -9.63
C SER A 458 -8.23 14.20 -11.16
N ASP A 459 -9.23 14.72 -11.85
CA ASP A 459 -9.23 14.97 -13.29
C ASP A 459 -8.43 16.25 -13.63
N TYR A 460 -8.42 16.66 -14.91
CA TYR A 460 -7.70 17.84 -15.35
C TYR A 460 -8.11 19.12 -14.62
N GLU A 461 -9.42 19.38 -14.51
CA GLU A 461 -9.92 20.64 -13.92
C GLU A 461 -9.51 20.75 -12.46
N LYS A 462 -9.66 19.69 -11.71
CA LYS A 462 -9.30 19.60 -10.28
C LYS A 462 -7.80 19.69 -10.05
N ALA A 463 -7.00 18.97 -10.83
CA ALA A 463 -5.55 19.00 -10.73
C ALA A 463 -4.99 20.38 -11.14
N PHE A 464 -5.56 21.00 -12.18
CA PHE A 464 -5.14 22.33 -12.62
C PHE A 464 -5.53 23.44 -11.63
N ASP A 465 -6.63 23.26 -10.88
CA ASP A 465 -6.97 24.15 -9.77
C ASP A 465 -5.91 24.08 -8.64
N ILE A 466 -5.43 22.88 -8.29
CA ILE A 466 -4.30 22.73 -7.35
C ILE A 466 -3.08 23.51 -7.85
N VAL A 467 -2.72 23.35 -9.13
CA VAL A 467 -1.59 24.06 -9.76
C VAL A 467 -1.77 25.57 -9.67
N ASN A 468 -2.97 26.10 -9.98
CA ASN A 468 -3.25 27.54 -9.94
C ASN A 468 -3.16 28.11 -8.52
N ASN A 469 -3.62 27.36 -7.51
CA ASN A 469 -3.59 27.81 -6.13
C ASN A 469 -2.19 27.75 -5.51
N LEU A 470 -1.42 26.72 -5.79
CA LEU A 470 -0.10 26.51 -5.19
C LEU A 470 1.06 27.09 -6.00
N ASN A 471 0.83 27.42 -7.27
CA ASN A 471 1.79 28.04 -8.19
C ASN A 471 3.19 27.36 -8.16
N PRO A 472 3.29 26.05 -8.41
CA PRO A 472 4.55 25.32 -8.41
C PRO A 472 5.43 25.72 -9.61
N GLN A 473 6.75 25.51 -9.48
CA GLN A 473 7.68 25.70 -10.59
C GLN A 473 7.68 24.50 -11.56
N GLN A 474 7.45 23.30 -11.02
CA GLN A 474 7.41 22.03 -11.77
C GLN A 474 6.21 21.22 -11.33
N VAL A 475 5.56 20.52 -12.28
CA VAL A 475 4.40 19.66 -12.05
C VAL A 475 4.62 18.31 -12.71
N TYR A 476 4.55 17.24 -11.94
CA TYR A 476 4.68 15.89 -12.44
C TYR A 476 3.44 15.06 -12.12
N VAL A 477 2.85 14.47 -13.16
CA VAL A 477 1.81 13.46 -12.96
C VAL A 477 2.46 12.12 -12.64
N TYR A 478 2.03 11.48 -11.55
CA TYR A 478 2.56 10.21 -11.05
C TYR A 478 1.42 9.34 -10.48
N ALA A 479 1.71 8.24 -9.82
CA ALA A 479 0.71 7.35 -9.19
C ALA A 479 -0.40 6.89 -10.15
N MET A 480 -0.05 6.64 -11.43
CA MET A 480 -0.99 6.22 -12.46
C MET A 480 -1.13 4.69 -12.57
N GLY A 481 -0.28 3.91 -11.87
CA GLY A 481 -0.29 2.45 -11.95
C GLY A 481 0.07 1.88 -13.33
N GLN A 482 0.79 2.64 -14.15
CA GLN A 482 1.10 2.28 -15.55
C GLN A 482 2.33 1.38 -15.68
N GLU A 483 3.17 1.31 -14.66
CA GLU A 483 4.43 0.58 -14.71
C GLU A 483 4.20 -0.91 -14.99
N PRO A 484 5.02 -1.54 -15.86
CA PRO A 484 4.79 -2.91 -16.31
C PRO A 484 4.74 -3.93 -15.17
N TRP A 485 5.45 -3.65 -14.07
CA TRP A 485 5.55 -4.54 -12.89
C TRP A 485 4.38 -4.42 -11.92
N LEU A 486 3.40 -3.51 -12.14
CA LEU A 486 2.27 -3.28 -11.22
C LEU A 486 0.96 -3.97 -11.66
N LYS A 487 0.92 -4.58 -12.82
CA LYS A 487 -0.31 -5.16 -13.39
C LYS A 487 -1.02 -6.14 -12.45
N TYR A 488 -0.26 -6.96 -11.72
CA TYR A 488 -0.82 -7.91 -10.75
C TYR A 488 -1.47 -7.23 -9.53
N LEU A 489 -1.10 -5.98 -9.28
CA LEU A 489 -1.55 -5.18 -8.14
C LEU A 489 -2.73 -4.27 -8.53
N THR A 490 -2.65 -3.59 -9.65
CA THR A 490 -3.64 -2.59 -10.09
C THR A 490 -4.66 -3.12 -11.09
N SER A 491 -4.31 -4.16 -11.85
CA SER A 491 -5.11 -4.66 -12.99
C SER A 491 -5.41 -3.60 -14.07
N ILE A 492 -4.70 -2.47 -14.07
CA ILE A 492 -4.89 -1.37 -15.00
C ILE A 492 -4.24 -1.68 -16.36
N LYS A 493 -4.93 -1.30 -17.43
CA LYS A 493 -4.40 -1.31 -18.78
C LYS A 493 -4.90 -0.08 -19.52
N TYR A 494 -4.04 0.93 -19.63
CA TYR A 494 -4.36 2.14 -20.38
C TYR A 494 -4.05 2.05 -21.86
N THR A 495 -4.82 2.82 -22.63
CA THR A 495 -4.56 3.21 -24.03
C THR A 495 -4.45 4.73 -24.08
N ASP A 496 -4.04 5.28 -25.23
CA ASP A 496 -3.98 6.73 -25.43
C ASP A 496 -5.36 7.42 -25.30
N GLU A 497 -6.45 6.65 -25.47
CA GLU A 497 -7.83 7.12 -25.36
C GLU A 497 -8.42 6.94 -23.95
N SER A 498 -7.69 6.28 -23.04
CA SER A 498 -8.14 6.10 -21.65
C SER A 498 -8.31 7.45 -20.98
N HIS A 499 -9.43 7.65 -20.28
CA HIS A 499 -9.78 8.93 -19.68
C HIS A 499 -8.67 9.50 -18.78
N PRO A 500 -8.03 8.75 -17.86
CA PRO A 500 -6.91 9.28 -17.05
C PRO A 500 -5.70 9.73 -17.90
N ILE A 501 -5.45 9.07 -19.04
CA ILE A 501 -4.37 9.45 -19.96
C ILE A 501 -4.71 10.77 -20.67
N VAL A 502 -5.93 10.92 -21.15
CA VAL A 502 -6.39 12.15 -21.80
C VAL A 502 -6.35 13.32 -20.83
N GLU A 503 -6.87 13.13 -19.60
CA GLU A 503 -6.90 14.18 -18.58
C GLU A 503 -5.50 14.60 -18.12
N SER A 504 -4.60 13.64 -17.92
CA SER A 504 -3.21 13.94 -17.56
C SER A 504 -2.45 14.63 -18.69
N ASN A 505 -2.70 14.29 -19.96
CA ASN A 505 -2.12 15.01 -21.12
C ASN A 505 -2.60 16.47 -21.19
N LYS A 506 -3.89 16.74 -20.87
CA LYS A 506 -4.41 18.11 -20.77
C LYS A 506 -3.69 18.91 -19.69
N LEU A 507 -3.47 18.33 -18.50
CA LEU A 507 -2.75 18.99 -17.41
C LEU A 507 -1.33 19.36 -17.83
N VAL A 508 -0.58 18.40 -18.39
CA VAL A 508 0.79 18.62 -18.85
C VAL A 508 0.84 19.75 -19.88
N ALA A 509 -0.02 19.73 -20.90
CA ALA A 509 -0.08 20.77 -21.92
C ALA A 509 -0.43 22.15 -21.34
N ALA A 510 -1.39 22.23 -20.41
CA ALA A 510 -1.78 23.46 -19.75
C ALA A 510 -0.65 24.05 -18.88
N CYS A 511 0.07 23.23 -18.14
CA CYS A 511 1.25 23.63 -17.37
C CYS A 511 2.35 24.18 -18.27
N GLN A 512 2.69 23.47 -19.35
CA GLN A 512 3.71 23.89 -20.32
C GLN A 512 3.34 25.22 -20.99
N SER A 513 2.05 25.43 -21.31
CA SER A 513 1.58 26.71 -21.87
C SER A 513 1.75 27.91 -20.94
N LYS A 514 1.84 27.66 -19.62
CA LYS A 514 2.14 28.67 -18.59
C LYS A 514 3.64 28.78 -18.27
N GLY A 515 4.51 28.05 -18.97
CA GLY A 515 5.94 28.03 -18.70
C GLY A 515 6.32 27.20 -17.46
N ILE A 516 5.43 26.33 -16.96
CA ILE A 516 5.68 25.40 -15.87
C ILE A 516 6.24 24.11 -16.49
N GLU A 517 7.41 23.66 -16.03
CA GLU A 517 7.94 22.36 -16.43
C GLU A 517 6.98 21.25 -15.98
N SER A 518 6.56 20.38 -16.91
CA SER A 518 5.57 19.36 -16.62
C SER A 518 5.72 18.13 -17.51
N GLU A 519 5.50 16.95 -16.90
CA GLU A 519 5.60 15.65 -17.53
C GLU A 519 4.70 14.63 -16.79
N ARG A 520 4.16 13.63 -17.51
CA ARG A 520 3.63 12.41 -16.89
C ARG A 520 4.77 11.42 -16.75
N LEU A 521 5.09 11.07 -15.50
CA LEU A 521 6.20 10.17 -15.17
C LEU A 521 5.87 8.72 -15.54
N TYR A 522 6.92 7.99 -15.92
CA TYR A 522 6.82 6.57 -16.23
C TYR A 522 8.16 5.87 -16.01
N CYS A 523 8.22 4.91 -15.13
CA CYS A 523 9.35 4.07 -14.77
C CYS A 523 10.54 4.78 -14.11
N TYR A 524 11.02 5.91 -14.64
CA TYR A 524 12.25 6.56 -14.24
C TYR A 524 12.18 8.07 -14.37
N LYS A 525 12.67 8.79 -13.36
CA LYS A 525 13.02 10.22 -13.43
C LYS A 525 14.02 10.58 -12.34
N GLU A 526 14.92 11.48 -12.64
CA GLU A 526 15.82 12.09 -11.67
C GLU A 526 15.77 13.62 -11.80
N LEU A 527 15.65 14.31 -10.66
CA LEU A 527 15.56 15.77 -10.58
C LEU A 527 16.55 16.29 -9.53
N PHE A 528 17.09 17.48 -9.79
CA PHE A 528 17.97 18.19 -8.85
C PHE A 528 17.41 19.60 -8.60
N LEU A 529 17.18 19.94 -7.33
CA LEU A 529 16.74 21.26 -6.91
C LEU A 529 17.91 21.95 -6.19
N PRO A 530 18.54 22.95 -6.81
CA PRO A 530 19.67 23.67 -6.18
C PRO A 530 19.30 24.21 -4.81
N SER A 531 20.15 24.01 -3.80
CA SER A 531 19.90 24.51 -2.44
C SER A 531 19.70 26.05 -2.46
N GLN A 532 18.73 26.56 -1.66
CA GLN A 532 18.61 28.00 -1.51
C GLN A 532 19.77 28.50 -0.62
N SER A 533 20.66 29.32 -1.19
CA SER A 533 21.72 29.94 -0.40
C SER A 533 21.15 30.85 0.70
N ALA A 534 21.84 30.93 1.83
CA ALA A 534 21.42 31.77 2.97
C ALA A 534 21.21 33.25 2.60
N THR A 535 21.80 33.72 1.51
CA THR A 535 21.69 35.08 0.97
C THR A 535 20.31 35.38 0.37
N SER A 536 19.56 34.38 -0.11
CA SER A 536 18.21 34.61 -0.66
C SER A 536 17.14 34.71 0.43
N ARG A 537 17.40 34.25 1.67
CA ARG A 537 16.48 34.37 2.80
C ARG A 537 16.36 35.80 3.32
N LEU A 538 17.39 36.63 3.16
CA LEU A 538 17.39 38.06 3.55
C LEU A 538 16.61 38.94 2.55
N ALA A 539 16.52 38.54 1.28
CA ALA A 539 15.78 39.27 0.26
C ALA A 539 14.24 39.06 0.29
N ALA A 540 13.78 37.98 0.97
CA ALA A 540 12.36 37.68 1.13
C ALA A 540 11.75 38.20 2.46
N ALA A 541 12.57 38.82 3.30
CA ALA A 541 12.17 39.39 4.60
C ALA A 541 12.09 40.93 4.61
N PHE A 542 12.18 41.58 3.43
CA PHE A 542 11.99 43.02 3.24
C PHE A 542 10.82 43.32 2.30
#